data_0794889911802df461781d3055196daa
#
_entry.id   0794889911802df461781d3055196daa
#
_cell.length_a   1.000
_cell.length_b   1.000
_cell.length_c   1.000
_cell.angle_alpha   90.00
_cell.angle_beta   90.00
_cell.angle_gamma   90.00
#
_symmetry.space_group_name_H-M   'P 1'
#
loop_
_entity.id
_entity.type
_entity.pdbx_description
1 polymer ?
#
loop_
_entity_poly.entity_id
_entity_poly.type
_entity_poly.pdbx_seq_one_letter_code
_entity_poly.pdbx_strand_id
1 'polypeptide(L)'
;MKKLIIIIFALVSLSILYSFISKKEKIPKNITLIKVYKNKRIMEVYNKKALIKTYQISLGQKPIGHKQFEGDSKTPEGVYFIDGKNPYSSYHKNLGISYPNIKDKAFAKKKGKSAGGLIKIHGLPNGKGKIGKLHLANDWTAGCIAVTDQEIDEIYAATKIGAKIILYK
;
A
#
# COMPACT_ATOMS: atom_id res chain seq x y z
N MET A 1 -36.92 -28.14 28.95
CA MET A 1 -35.53 -28.50 28.63
C MET A 1 -35.11 -28.14 27.21
N LYS A 2 -35.83 -28.54 26.14
CA LYS A 2 -35.46 -28.23 24.72
C LYS A 2 -35.32 -26.72 24.42
N LYS A 3 -36.23 -25.86 24.90
CA LYS A 3 -36.13 -24.40 24.73
C LYS A 3 -34.90 -23.77 25.37
N LEU A 4 -34.48 -24.26 26.55
CA LEU A 4 -33.28 -23.76 27.24
C LEU A 4 -32.01 -24.12 26.49
N ILE A 5 -31.92 -25.32 25.93
CA ILE A 5 -30.77 -25.77 25.12
C ILE A 5 -30.64 -24.94 23.84
N ILE A 6 -31.72 -24.59 23.17
CA ILE A 6 -31.73 -23.76 21.94
C ILE A 6 -31.20 -22.33 22.28
N ILE A 7 -31.61 -21.73 23.41
CA ILE A 7 -31.15 -20.42 23.84
C ILE A 7 -29.65 -20.43 24.15
N ILE A 8 -29.15 -21.48 24.82
CA ILE A 8 -27.72 -21.61 25.12
C ILE A 8 -26.90 -21.74 23.82
N PHE A 9 -27.36 -22.54 22.84
CA PHE A 9 -26.69 -22.66 21.54
C PHE A 9 -26.67 -21.33 20.77
N ALA A 10 -27.76 -20.56 20.80
CA ALA A 10 -27.83 -19.24 20.14
C ALA A 10 -26.87 -18.23 20.80
N LEU A 11 -26.74 -18.22 22.13
CA LEU A 11 -25.83 -17.35 22.86
C LEU A 11 -24.36 -17.71 22.62
N VAL A 12 -24.04 -19.01 22.56
CA VAL A 12 -22.68 -19.49 22.26
C VAL A 12 -22.29 -19.16 20.82
N SER A 13 -23.19 -19.35 19.84
CA SER A 13 -22.93 -18.99 18.45
C SER A 13 -22.76 -17.48 18.26
N LEU A 14 -23.53 -16.65 18.99
CA LEU A 14 -23.42 -15.20 18.95
C LEU A 14 -22.10 -14.70 19.58
N SER A 15 -21.64 -15.33 20.67
CA SER A 15 -20.36 -15.01 21.31
C SER A 15 -19.15 -15.39 20.47
N ILE A 16 -19.22 -16.52 19.74
CA ILE A 16 -18.20 -16.93 18.77
C ILE A 16 -18.15 -15.96 17.61
N LEU A 17 -19.31 -15.58 17.06
CA LEU A 17 -19.40 -14.58 15.97
C LEU A 17 -18.84 -13.21 16.41
N TYR A 18 -19.16 -12.78 17.64
CA TYR A 18 -18.63 -11.53 18.21
C TYR A 18 -17.12 -11.55 18.39
N SER A 19 -16.53 -12.68 18.77
CA SER A 19 -15.07 -12.83 18.91
C SER A 19 -14.32 -12.78 17.56
N PHE A 20 -14.94 -13.20 16.45
CA PHE A 20 -14.39 -13.04 15.10
C PHE A 20 -14.45 -11.59 14.58
N ILE A 21 -15.47 -10.81 14.98
CA ILE A 21 -15.64 -9.41 14.56
C ILE A 21 -14.70 -8.46 15.32
N SER A 22 -14.25 -8.82 16.52
CA SER A 22 -13.53 -7.92 17.44
C SER A 22 -12.00 -7.89 17.26
N LYS A 23 -11.41 -8.67 16.37
CA LYS A 23 -9.95 -8.63 16.16
C LYS A 23 -9.56 -7.51 15.19
N LYS A 24 -9.68 -6.25 15.64
CA LYS A 24 -9.03 -5.12 15.00
C LYS A 24 -7.52 -5.33 15.17
N GLU A 25 -6.86 -5.86 14.13
CA GLU A 25 -5.41 -6.06 14.16
C GLU A 25 -4.72 -4.72 14.43
N LYS A 26 -4.15 -4.58 15.63
CA LYS A 26 -3.32 -3.43 15.98
C LYS A 26 -2.06 -3.51 15.16
N ILE A 27 -1.91 -2.62 14.18
CA ILE A 27 -0.65 -2.50 13.44
C ILE A 27 0.42 -2.05 14.44
N PRO A 28 1.52 -2.81 14.63
CA PRO A 28 2.63 -2.38 15.46
C PRO A 28 3.19 -1.05 14.96
N LYS A 29 3.58 -0.17 15.85
CA LYS A 29 4.05 1.20 15.55
C LYS A 29 5.38 1.30 14.78
N ASN A 30 5.85 0.25 14.08
CA ASN A 30 7.16 0.21 13.43
C ASN A 30 7.16 -0.68 12.19
N ILE A 31 6.81 -0.12 11.04
CA ILE A 31 7.09 -0.75 9.74
C ILE A 31 8.54 -0.43 9.37
N THR A 32 9.37 -1.47 9.23
CA THR A 32 10.79 -1.35 8.86
C THR A 32 11.08 -1.80 7.44
N LEU A 33 10.16 -2.59 6.84
CA LEU A 33 10.28 -3.11 5.49
C LEU A 33 8.90 -3.19 4.84
N ILE A 34 8.83 -2.75 3.59
CA ILE A 34 7.65 -2.86 2.72
C ILE A 34 8.06 -3.71 1.51
N LYS A 35 7.23 -4.69 1.14
CA LYS A 35 7.40 -5.48 -0.09
C LYS A 35 6.17 -5.32 -0.96
N VAL A 36 6.37 -4.97 -2.22
CA VAL A 36 5.31 -4.80 -3.21
C VAL A 36 5.47 -5.88 -4.27
N TYR A 37 4.43 -6.66 -4.51
CA TYR A 37 4.36 -7.68 -5.56
C TYR A 37 3.39 -7.20 -6.64
N LYS A 38 3.93 -6.59 -7.68
CA LYS A 38 3.15 -5.93 -8.74
C LYS A 38 2.20 -6.88 -9.46
N ASN A 39 2.66 -8.09 -9.79
CA ASN A 39 1.85 -9.11 -10.46
C ASN A 39 0.66 -9.59 -9.61
N LYS A 40 0.77 -9.54 -8.28
CA LYS A 40 -0.28 -9.95 -7.34
C LYS A 40 -1.17 -8.79 -6.89
N ARG A 41 -0.80 -7.54 -7.17
CA ARG A 41 -1.45 -6.33 -6.64
C ARG A 41 -1.55 -6.34 -5.13
N ILE A 42 -0.47 -6.77 -4.46
CA ILE A 42 -0.38 -6.76 -3.00
C ILE A 42 0.87 -6.02 -2.51
N MET A 43 0.72 -5.44 -1.33
CA MET A 43 1.79 -4.82 -0.57
C MET A 43 1.80 -5.41 0.84
N GLU A 44 2.93 -5.97 1.22
CA GLU A 44 3.16 -6.55 2.54
C GLU A 44 4.02 -5.60 3.37
N VAL A 45 3.65 -5.41 4.63
CA VAL A 45 4.42 -4.58 5.58
C VAL A 45 4.95 -5.44 6.73
N TYR A 46 6.20 -5.16 7.13
CA TYR A 46 6.95 -5.97 8.06
C TYR A 46 7.55 -5.13 9.19
N ASN A 47 7.62 -5.71 10.39
CA ASN A 47 8.52 -5.28 11.45
C ASN A 47 9.68 -6.28 11.50
N LYS A 48 10.87 -5.83 11.10
CA LYS A 48 12.04 -6.70 10.90
C LYS A 48 11.70 -7.86 9.93
N LYS A 49 11.61 -9.09 10.41
CA LYS A 49 11.25 -10.29 9.62
C LYS A 49 9.77 -10.69 9.76
N ALA A 50 9.05 -10.15 10.74
CA ALA A 50 7.66 -10.51 11.00
C ALA A 50 6.71 -9.76 10.06
N LEU A 51 5.92 -10.50 9.28
CA LEU A 51 4.81 -9.94 8.49
C LEU A 51 3.75 -9.38 9.44
N ILE A 52 3.37 -8.11 9.23
CA ILE A 52 2.35 -7.44 10.03
C ILE A 52 1.00 -7.53 9.33
N LYS A 53 0.97 -7.10 8.07
CA LYS A 53 -0.27 -7.01 7.29
C LYS A 53 0.02 -7.02 5.78
N THR A 54 -0.99 -7.47 5.03
CA THR A 54 -1.02 -7.43 3.57
C THR A 54 -2.15 -6.52 3.11
N TYR A 55 -1.87 -5.64 2.16
CA TYR A 55 -2.82 -4.72 1.54
C TYR A 55 -2.99 -5.05 0.07
N GLN A 56 -4.21 -4.94 -0.44
CA GLN A 56 -4.48 -4.90 -1.87
C GLN A 56 -4.21 -3.48 -2.38
N ILE A 57 -3.62 -3.35 -3.57
CA ILE A 57 -3.15 -2.08 -4.10
C ILE A 57 -3.53 -1.91 -5.57
N SER A 58 -3.66 -0.64 -6.00
CA SER A 58 -3.62 -0.29 -7.43
C SER A 58 -2.27 0.33 -7.77
N LEU A 59 -1.84 0.17 -9.00
CA LEU A 59 -0.54 0.59 -9.52
C LEU A 59 -0.67 1.64 -10.64
N GLY A 60 0.43 1.92 -11.31
CA GLY A 60 0.42 2.69 -12.56
C GLY A 60 -0.38 1.97 -13.65
N GLN A 61 -1.04 2.73 -14.53
CA GLN A 61 -1.91 2.22 -15.61
C GLN A 61 -1.24 1.20 -16.55
N LYS A 62 0.09 1.21 -16.64
CA LYS A 62 0.90 0.25 -17.40
C LYS A 62 1.86 -0.50 -16.48
N PRO A 63 1.36 -1.39 -15.60
CA PRO A 63 2.12 -1.92 -14.46
C PRO A 63 3.22 -2.91 -14.85
N ILE A 64 3.22 -3.44 -16.07
CA ILE A 64 4.16 -4.48 -16.49
C ILE A 64 5.54 -3.88 -16.76
N GLY A 65 6.55 -4.43 -16.10
CA GLY A 65 7.95 -4.02 -16.20
C GLY A 65 8.29 -2.81 -15.34
N HIS A 66 9.58 -2.53 -15.27
CA HIS A 66 10.15 -1.43 -14.48
C HIS A 66 9.82 -0.06 -15.10
N LYS A 67 9.57 0.95 -14.24
CA LYS A 67 9.48 2.36 -14.66
C LYS A 67 10.81 2.84 -15.21
N GLN A 68 10.79 3.44 -16.41
CA GLN A 68 11.97 3.90 -17.12
C GLN A 68 11.99 5.41 -17.38
N PHE A 69 10.81 6.00 -17.64
CA PHE A 69 10.70 7.38 -18.07
C PHE A 69 9.52 8.07 -17.38
N GLU A 70 9.59 9.38 -17.32
CA GLU A 70 8.45 10.21 -17.00
C GLU A 70 7.31 9.97 -18.00
N GLY A 71 6.07 9.86 -17.51
CA GLY A 71 4.90 9.63 -18.36
C GLY A 71 4.69 8.19 -18.85
N ASP A 72 5.55 7.23 -18.52
CA ASP A 72 5.39 5.83 -18.94
C ASP A 72 4.28 5.07 -18.19
N SER A 73 3.68 5.69 -17.18
CA SER A 73 2.61 5.15 -16.34
C SER A 73 2.96 3.82 -15.66
N LYS A 74 4.26 3.54 -15.47
CA LYS A 74 4.76 2.33 -14.81
C LYS A 74 5.11 2.61 -13.35
N THR A 75 4.90 1.62 -12.50
CA THR A 75 5.44 1.58 -11.13
C THR A 75 6.84 0.98 -11.17
N PRO A 76 7.85 1.56 -10.50
CA PRO A 76 9.21 1.05 -10.52
C PRO A 76 9.33 -0.35 -9.93
N GLU A 77 10.43 -1.04 -10.26
CA GLU A 77 10.87 -2.30 -9.67
C GLU A 77 12.27 -2.08 -9.07
N GLY A 78 12.58 -2.78 -7.99
CA GLY A 78 13.88 -2.66 -7.33
C GLY A 78 13.81 -2.31 -5.86
N VAL A 79 14.93 -1.86 -5.32
CA VAL A 79 15.09 -1.50 -3.90
C VAL A 79 15.17 0.02 -3.77
N TYR A 80 14.30 0.55 -2.93
CA TYR A 80 14.21 1.98 -2.60
C TYR A 80 13.98 2.16 -1.09
N PHE A 81 13.79 3.41 -0.68
CA PHE A 81 13.52 3.78 0.70
C PHE A 81 12.35 4.77 0.74
N ILE A 82 11.67 4.82 1.86
CA ILE A 82 10.70 5.88 2.14
C ILE A 82 11.50 7.14 2.46
N ASP A 83 11.38 8.15 1.61
CA ASP A 83 12.17 9.39 1.67
C ASP A 83 11.38 10.62 2.15
N GLY A 84 10.07 10.49 2.28
CA GLY A 84 9.22 11.59 2.74
C GLY A 84 7.86 11.13 3.25
N LYS A 85 7.23 12.01 4.03
CA LYS A 85 5.87 11.85 4.57
C LYS A 85 5.12 13.16 4.40
N ASN A 86 3.97 13.14 3.70
CA ASN A 86 3.14 14.32 3.53
C ASN A 86 1.72 14.05 4.04
N PRO A 87 1.28 14.72 5.13
CA PRO A 87 -0.07 14.61 5.66
C PRO A 87 -1.09 15.43 4.88
N TYR A 88 -0.65 16.40 4.04
CA TYR A 88 -1.48 17.33 3.26
C TYR A 88 -1.42 17.02 1.76
N SER A 89 -1.52 15.76 1.41
CA SER A 89 -1.50 15.30 0.03
C SER A 89 -2.85 15.57 -0.65
N SER A 90 -2.84 15.82 -1.97
CA SER A 90 -4.06 15.80 -2.80
C SER A 90 -4.73 14.41 -2.85
N TYR A 91 -4.05 13.40 -2.32
CA TYR A 91 -4.50 12.01 -2.20
C TYR A 91 -4.49 11.57 -0.73
N HIS A 92 -5.21 12.30 0.12
CA HIS A 92 -5.33 12.10 1.56
C HIS A 92 -3.97 12.25 2.27
N LYS A 93 -3.15 11.23 2.33
CA LYS A 93 -1.76 11.21 2.83
C LYS A 93 -0.85 10.46 1.87
N ASN A 94 0.46 10.72 1.94
CA ASN A 94 1.40 9.91 1.18
C ASN A 94 2.74 9.69 1.87
N LEU A 95 3.40 8.61 1.43
CA LEU A 95 4.80 8.28 1.70
C LEU A 95 5.56 8.38 0.38
N GLY A 96 6.62 9.17 0.33
CA GLY A 96 7.54 9.29 -0.80
C GLY A 96 8.41 8.03 -0.92
N ILE A 97 8.71 7.64 -2.16
CA ILE A 97 9.64 6.56 -2.49
C ILE A 97 10.83 7.16 -3.22
N SER A 98 12.05 6.83 -2.81
CA SER A 98 13.32 7.38 -3.31
C SER A 98 13.64 7.01 -4.78
N TYR A 99 12.60 6.90 -5.63
CA TYR A 99 12.74 6.79 -7.07
C TYR A 99 12.85 8.21 -7.68
N PRO A 100 13.71 8.46 -8.67
CA PRO A 100 14.67 7.54 -9.30
C PRO A 100 16.00 7.44 -8.53
N ASN A 101 16.58 6.25 -8.46
CA ASN A 101 17.93 6.06 -7.99
C ASN A 101 18.98 6.38 -9.08
N ILE A 102 20.27 6.22 -8.79
CA ILE A 102 21.37 6.54 -9.72
C ILE A 102 21.25 5.73 -11.02
N LYS A 103 20.87 4.44 -10.94
CA LYS A 103 20.73 3.56 -12.11
C LYS A 103 19.56 3.99 -12.99
N ASP A 104 18.45 4.34 -12.37
CA ASP A 104 17.24 4.83 -13.06
C ASP A 104 17.53 6.12 -13.84
N LYS A 105 18.20 7.07 -13.19
CA LYS A 105 18.63 8.35 -13.81
C LYS A 105 19.60 8.11 -14.98
N ALA A 106 20.60 7.25 -14.80
CA ALA A 106 21.58 6.94 -15.83
C ALA A 106 20.92 6.29 -17.05
N PHE A 107 19.99 5.35 -16.82
CA PHE A 107 19.26 4.69 -17.92
C PHE A 107 18.42 5.70 -18.70
N ALA A 108 17.63 6.53 -18.03
CA ALA A 108 16.79 7.53 -18.68
C ALA A 108 17.63 8.54 -19.48
N LYS A 109 18.74 9.04 -18.89
CA LYS A 109 19.69 9.95 -19.55
C LYS A 109 20.27 9.35 -20.82
N LYS A 110 20.69 8.06 -20.80
CA LYS A 110 21.20 7.35 -21.98
C LYS A 110 20.17 7.29 -23.14
N LYS A 111 18.88 7.37 -22.80
CA LYS A 111 17.78 7.39 -23.78
C LYS A 111 17.29 8.81 -24.11
N GLY A 112 17.99 9.84 -23.64
CA GLY A 112 17.59 11.25 -23.88
C GLY A 112 16.29 11.64 -23.20
N LYS A 113 15.90 10.97 -22.08
CA LYS A 113 14.63 11.17 -21.40
C LYS A 113 14.81 11.50 -19.92
N SER A 114 13.79 12.13 -19.32
CA SER A 114 13.67 12.26 -17.86
C SER A 114 13.23 10.93 -17.25
N ALA A 115 13.84 10.51 -16.14
CA ALA A 115 13.34 9.38 -15.37
C ALA A 115 12.00 9.70 -14.68
N GLY A 116 11.69 10.98 -14.53
CA GLY A 116 10.62 11.46 -13.68
C GLY A 116 10.93 11.32 -12.20
N GLY A 117 9.90 11.15 -11.39
CA GLY A 117 10.01 11.03 -9.92
C GLY A 117 8.64 11.02 -9.28
N LEU A 118 8.58 11.46 -8.02
CA LEU A 118 7.35 11.61 -7.24
C LEU A 118 6.52 10.32 -7.13
N ILE A 119 7.18 9.17 -7.12
CA ILE A 119 6.52 7.89 -6.86
C ILE A 119 6.20 7.81 -5.36
N LYS A 120 4.96 7.47 -5.04
CA LYS A 120 4.43 7.51 -3.67
C LYS A 120 3.53 6.32 -3.37
N ILE A 121 3.40 5.99 -2.09
CA ILE A 121 2.26 5.23 -1.57
C ILE A 121 1.26 6.26 -1.06
N HIS A 122 0.00 6.22 -1.51
CA HIS A 122 -0.99 7.25 -1.18
C HIS A 122 -2.42 6.70 -1.06
N GLY A 123 -3.29 7.48 -0.47
CA GLY A 123 -4.73 7.21 -0.40
C GLY A 123 -5.47 7.56 -1.69
N LEU A 124 -6.75 7.82 -1.57
CA LEU A 124 -7.61 8.21 -2.70
C LEU A 124 -7.57 9.73 -2.92
N PRO A 125 -7.97 10.23 -4.10
CA PRO A 125 -8.10 11.66 -4.32
C PRO A 125 -9.01 12.29 -3.26
N ASN A 126 -8.67 13.50 -2.79
CA ASN A 126 -9.46 14.21 -1.79
C ASN A 126 -10.93 14.31 -2.22
N GLY A 127 -11.84 14.03 -1.30
CA GLY A 127 -13.27 13.95 -1.56
C GLY A 127 -13.75 12.63 -2.17
N LYS A 128 -12.86 11.72 -2.55
CA LYS A 128 -13.19 10.40 -3.12
C LYS A 128 -12.99 9.21 -2.18
N GLY A 129 -12.67 9.44 -0.91
CA GLY A 129 -12.39 8.38 0.08
C GLY A 129 -13.53 7.35 0.23
N LYS A 130 -14.79 7.75 0.02
CA LYS A 130 -15.96 6.86 0.05
C LYS A 130 -15.94 5.73 -0.98
N ILE A 131 -15.15 5.86 -2.06
CA ILE A 131 -14.97 4.79 -3.06
C ILE A 131 -14.39 3.52 -2.38
N GLY A 132 -13.56 3.69 -1.35
CA GLY A 132 -12.98 2.59 -0.61
C GLY A 132 -12.29 1.59 -1.54
N LYS A 133 -12.51 0.30 -1.33
CA LYS A 133 -11.88 -0.78 -2.12
C LYS A 133 -12.35 -0.88 -3.58
N LEU A 134 -13.37 -0.16 -4.01
CA LEU A 134 -13.76 -0.12 -5.42
C LEU A 134 -12.65 0.46 -6.32
N HIS A 135 -11.70 1.25 -5.77
CA HIS A 135 -10.55 1.74 -6.51
C HIS A 135 -9.66 0.62 -7.06
N LEU A 136 -9.74 -0.60 -6.50
CA LEU A 136 -8.95 -1.77 -6.90
C LEU A 136 -9.41 -2.39 -8.22
N ALA A 137 -10.55 -1.97 -8.78
CA ALA A 137 -11.06 -2.48 -10.05
C ALA A 137 -10.08 -2.25 -11.22
N ASN A 138 -9.22 -1.23 -11.14
CA ASN A 138 -8.26 -0.89 -12.17
C ASN A 138 -6.95 -0.34 -11.58
N ASP A 139 -5.85 -0.49 -12.32
CA ASP A 139 -4.62 0.28 -12.10
C ASP A 139 -4.81 1.68 -12.69
N TRP A 140 -4.84 2.71 -11.87
CA TRP A 140 -5.28 4.05 -12.28
C TRP A 140 -4.26 5.16 -12.06
N THR A 141 -3.13 4.87 -11.41
CA THR A 141 -2.13 5.90 -11.11
C THR A 141 -1.19 6.15 -12.28
N ALA A 142 -0.40 7.23 -12.21
CA ALA A 142 0.68 7.49 -13.16
C ALA A 142 2.00 6.78 -12.80
N GLY A 143 1.95 5.80 -11.87
CA GLY A 143 3.11 5.02 -11.40
C GLY A 143 3.22 4.89 -9.89
N CYS A 144 2.40 5.58 -9.13
CA CYS A 144 2.29 5.45 -7.68
C CYS A 144 1.61 4.13 -7.26
N ILE A 145 1.61 3.89 -5.96
CA ILE A 145 0.91 2.77 -5.32
C ILE A 145 -0.25 3.36 -4.54
N ALA A 146 -1.48 2.96 -4.87
CA ALA A 146 -2.68 3.45 -4.21
C ALA A 146 -3.29 2.39 -3.29
N VAL A 147 -3.75 2.84 -2.14
CA VAL A 147 -4.52 2.10 -1.14
C VAL A 147 -5.73 2.93 -0.73
N THR A 148 -6.62 2.42 0.13
CA THR A 148 -7.72 3.23 0.68
C THR A 148 -7.18 4.29 1.66
N ASP A 149 -8.00 5.31 1.98
CA ASP A 149 -7.64 6.36 2.94
C ASP A 149 -7.36 5.79 4.32
N GLN A 150 -8.15 4.81 4.76
CA GLN A 150 -7.94 4.15 6.05
C GLN A 150 -6.62 3.35 6.06
N GLU A 151 -6.30 2.66 4.96
CA GLU A 151 -5.07 1.87 4.85
C GLU A 151 -3.82 2.77 4.82
N ILE A 152 -3.86 3.91 4.10
CA ILE A 152 -2.71 4.83 4.14
C ILE A 152 -2.55 5.48 5.51
N ASP A 153 -3.62 5.73 6.27
CA ASP A 153 -3.52 6.23 7.64
C ASP A 153 -2.74 5.26 8.53
N GLU A 154 -3.04 3.98 8.45
CA GLU A 154 -2.34 2.93 9.19
C GLU A 154 -0.85 2.86 8.80
N ILE A 155 -0.58 2.78 7.48
CA ILE A 155 0.78 2.67 6.95
C ILE A 155 1.60 3.92 7.27
N TYR A 156 1.00 5.10 7.09
CA TYR A 156 1.62 6.39 7.37
C TYR A 156 2.02 6.51 8.85
N ALA A 157 1.12 6.17 9.78
CA ALA A 157 1.40 6.24 11.21
C ALA A 157 2.55 5.32 11.63
N ALA A 158 2.63 4.11 11.05
CA ALA A 158 3.56 3.06 11.42
C ALA A 158 4.93 3.13 10.72
N THR A 159 5.05 3.85 9.58
CA THR A 159 6.27 3.88 8.78
C THR A 159 7.13 5.10 9.13
N LYS A 160 8.45 4.89 9.30
CA LYS A 160 9.44 5.95 9.46
C LYS A 160 10.14 6.25 8.14
N ILE A 161 10.63 7.48 7.97
CA ILE A 161 11.56 7.84 6.89
C ILE A 161 12.79 6.94 7.01
N GLY A 162 13.31 6.46 5.89
CA GLY A 162 14.39 5.49 5.82
C GLY A 162 13.94 4.02 5.82
N ALA A 163 12.64 3.73 6.02
CA ALA A 163 12.14 2.36 5.89
C ALA A 163 12.39 1.83 4.48
N LYS A 164 12.89 0.58 4.38
CA LYS A 164 13.20 -0.06 3.10
C LYS A 164 11.93 -0.47 2.38
N ILE A 165 11.87 -0.24 1.07
CA ILE A 165 10.81 -0.74 0.20
C ILE A 165 11.41 -1.52 -0.97
N ILE A 166 10.88 -2.71 -1.24
CA ILE A 166 11.29 -3.58 -2.36
C ILE A 166 10.08 -3.82 -3.25
N LEU A 167 10.20 -3.46 -4.52
CA LEU A 167 9.16 -3.66 -5.51
C LEU A 167 9.58 -4.78 -6.46
N TYR A 168 8.82 -5.86 -6.45
CA TYR A 168 8.98 -7.03 -7.31
C TYR A 168 8.02 -6.93 -8.51
N LYS A 169 8.32 -7.73 -9.53
CA LYS A 169 7.40 -7.94 -10.68
C LYS A 169 5.99 -8.27 -10.24
#